data_2ea5ecacdd2e1234fbe2851537d34c78
#
_entry.id   2ea5ecacdd2e1234fbe2851537d34c78
#
_cell.length_a   1.000
_cell.length_b   1.000
_cell.length_c   1.000
_cell.angle_alpha   90.00
_cell.angle_beta   90.00
_cell.angle_gamma   90.00
#
_symmetry.space_group_name_H-M   'P 1'
#
loop_
_entity.id
_entity.type
_entity.pdbx_description
1 polymer ?
#
loop_
_entity_poly.entity_id
_entity_poly.type
_entity_poly.pdbx_seq_one_letter_code
_entity_poly.pdbx_strand_id
1 'polypeptide(L)'
;MVSGCFLGGFIISCDVYYFIPSGAYIEQYGFPHELMFSVHAGEHFHYIMQQWLFALWNWKVYQAFGLYGILFFGYLTKIVLLLLLHRLLLHASGGRRGLAFAETFLAGFFVLMLDSGRPYTLTCCFLLIELLFLQQLRARPERRRYGYVLFPLLSVLEINLHAAMWPMLLVFLLPYFFESTLGQLTFFSSRFDSTHALPCRTLAVYAGLIFVFALLNPYGLEMLGYGISNSGTPSLRYISMEMQPLAVRAPFLVVLIPLFTVYMIWKWLRWRFELPLLLLMLGTGCMAMIAERSLFLFFPCVMLAFARLGCREFPFSCSPRQKRRMLCVGTSAMSLLLLANFILLPKNVIPAEWSAGLQAMREDADAQGRDIGDVYAVMDIGSYLTFEQIPVYHYSCSEAFTEKMNRRRDVLAEYHAVQEQQLPYKEFLQRYDFHYFFVKNDDYLYDALASDENYTLLYEYDIPQIDFSVCVYRSDLWNDRSVGK
;
A
#
# COMPACT_ATOMS: atom_id res chain seq x y z
N MET A 1 -1.44 5.48 -19.99
CA MET A 1 -0.48 5.51 -18.87
C MET A 1 -0.26 6.90 -18.28
N VAL A 2 0.06 7.95 -19.04
CA VAL A 2 0.31 9.30 -18.45
C VAL A 2 -0.97 9.94 -17.89
N SER A 3 -2.14 9.75 -18.51
CA SER A 3 -3.43 10.22 -17.98
C SER A 3 -3.88 9.50 -16.70
N GLY A 4 -3.56 8.23 -16.54
CA GLY A 4 -3.85 7.47 -15.32
C GLY A 4 -3.02 7.93 -14.12
N CYS A 5 -1.77 8.37 -14.32
CA CYS A 5 -0.90 8.88 -13.24
C CYS A 5 -1.41 10.20 -12.64
N PHE A 6 -2.07 11.06 -13.40
CA PHE A 6 -2.65 12.31 -12.88
C PHE A 6 -4.00 12.12 -12.18
N LEU A 7 -4.69 11.00 -12.42
CA LEU A 7 -6.00 10.69 -11.87
C LEU A 7 -5.94 9.65 -10.71
N GLY A 8 -4.79 9.02 -10.47
CA GLY A 8 -4.63 7.96 -9.47
C GLY A 8 -5.03 8.35 -8.03
N GLY A 9 -4.99 9.63 -7.70
CA GLY A 9 -5.46 10.12 -6.39
C GLY A 9 -6.98 10.08 -6.19
N PHE A 10 -7.76 9.79 -7.22
CA PHE A 10 -9.24 9.78 -7.22
C PHE A 10 -9.84 8.39 -7.21
N ILE A 11 -9.01 7.37 -7.47
CA ILE A 11 -9.47 6.00 -7.55
C ILE A 11 -9.47 5.44 -6.13
N ILE A 12 -10.59 4.87 -5.73
CA ILE A 12 -10.62 3.97 -4.59
C ILE A 12 -9.77 2.76 -4.98
N SER A 13 -8.85 2.38 -4.10
CA SER A 13 -8.11 1.13 -4.28
C SER A 13 -9.09 -0.05 -4.40
N CYS A 14 -8.82 -1.00 -5.28
CA CYS A 14 -9.58 -2.25 -5.36
C CYS A 14 -9.62 -2.99 -4.01
N ASP A 15 -8.63 -2.80 -3.15
CA ASP A 15 -8.60 -3.37 -1.80
C ASP A 15 -9.79 -2.93 -0.93
N VAL A 16 -10.35 -1.76 -1.16
CA VAL A 16 -11.51 -1.27 -0.40
C VAL A 16 -12.71 -2.20 -0.56
N TYR A 17 -12.87 -2.76 -1.75
CA TYR A 17 -13.99 -3.63 -2.06
C TYR A 17 -13.96 -4.94 -1.27
N TYR A 18 -12.79 -5.46 -0.89
CA TYR A 18 -12.74 -6.60 0.02
C TYR A 18 -12.64 -6.18 1.50
N PHE A 19 -12.11 -5.00 1.83
CA PHE A 19 -12.09 -4.50 3.21
C PHE A 19 -13.49 -4.30 3.79
N ILE A 20 -14.41 -3.74 2.99
CA ILE A 20 -15.77 -3.46 3.46
C ILE A 20 -16.49 -4.74 3.88
N PRO A 21 -16.65 -5.76 3.03
CA PRO A 21 -17.29 -7.02 3.44
C PRO A 21 -16.53 -7.77 4.52
N SER A 22 -15.20 -7.68 4.55
CA SER A 22 -14.41 -8.27 5.64
C SER A 22 -14.64 -7.58 6.97
N GLY A 23 -14.80 -6.25 6.97
CA GLY A 23 -15.17 -5.50 8.17
C GLY A 23 -16.59 -5.83 8.66
N ALA A 24 -17.53 -6.03 7.74
CA ALA A 24 -18.88 -6.50 8.04
C ALA A 24 -18.86 -7.90 8.64
N TYR A 25 -18.08 -8.81 8.07
CA TYR A 25 -17.88 -10.16 8.59
C TYR A 25 -17.33 -10.13 10.02
N ILE A 26 -16.29 -9.31 10.28
CA ILE A 26 -15.70 -9.20 11.62
C ILE A 26 -16.73 -8.69 12.64
N GLU A 27 -17.57 -7.75 12.27
CA GLU A 27 -18.62 -7.23 13.16
C GLU A 27 -19.65 -8.30 13.50
N GLN A 28 -19.99 -9.16 12.56
CA GLN A 28 -21.05 -10.14 12.71
C GLN A 28 -20.57 -11.45 13.30
N TYR A 29 -19.38 -11.94 12.89
CA TYR A 29 -18.89 -13.30 13.19
C TYR A 29 -17.59 -13.32 13.97
N GLY A 30 -16.92 -12.17 14.17
CA GLY A 30 -15.59 -12.10 14.78
C GLY A 30 -14.45 -12.27 13.78
N PHE A 31 -13.26 -12.53 14.29
CA PHE A 31 -12.04 -12.58 13.47
C PHE A 31 -11.99 -13.84 12.60
N PRO A 32 -11.83 -13.73 11.27
CA PRO A 32 -11.73 -14.86 10.38
C PRO A 32 -10.40 -15.60 10.55
N HIS A 33 -10.46 -16.93 10.57
CA HIS A 33 -9.30 -17.84 10.55
C HIS A 33 -9.21 -18.64 9.25
N GLU A 34 -10.23 -18.55 8.40
CA GLU A 34 -10.30 -19.16 7.08
C GLU A 34 -10.63 -18.09 6.03
N LEU A 35 -10.17 -18.34 4.79
CA LEU A 35 -10.38 -17.42 3.68
C LEU A 35 -11.87 -17.32 3.33
N MET A 36 -12.34 -16.07 3.21
CA MET A 36 -13.73 -15.76 2.89
C MET A 36 -13.86 -15.36 1.40
N PHE A 37 -15.10 -15.34 0.91
CA PHE A 37 -15.46 -14.78 -0.40
C PHE A 37 -14.75 -15.42 -1.61
N SER A 38 -14.26 -16.66 -1.45
CA SER A 38 -13.53 -17.36 -2.49
C SER A 38 -14.19 -18.70 -2.81
N VAL A 39 -14.06 -19.13 -4.07
CA VAL A 39 -14.44 -20.48 -4.52
C VAL A 39 -13.67 -21.58 -3.77
N HIS A 40 -12.58 -21.21 -3.09
CA HIS A 40 -11.74 -22.09 -2.27
C HIS A 40 -12.25 -22.25 -0.83
N ALA A 41 -13.41 -21.72 -0.47
CA ALA A 41 -13.93 -21.78 0.92
C ALA A 41 -14.00 -23.21 1.47
N GLY A 42 -14.34 -24.21 0.64
CA GLY A 42 -14.33 -25.62 1.01
C GLY A 42 -12.96 -26.25 1.24
N GLU A 43 -11.87 -25.59 0.86
CA GLU A 43 -10.50 -26.08 1.06
C GLU A 43 -9.91 -25.69 2.42
N HIS A 44 -10.64 -24.93 3.25
CA HIS A 44 -10.21 -24.48 4.57
C HIS A 44 -8.83 -23.80 4.56
N PHE A 45 -8.66 -22.81 3.69
CA PHE A 45 -7.43 -22.01 3.59
C PHE A 45 -7.22 -21.23 4.88
N HIS A 46 -6.08 -21.45 5.55
CA HIS A 46 -5.72 -20.66 6.71
C HIS A 46 -5.63 -19.17 6.35
N TYR A 47 -6.21 -18.32 7.18
CA TYR A 47 -6.26 -16.88 6.92
C TYR A 47 -6.03 -16.08 8.19
N ILE A 48 -5.21 -15.02 8.05
CA ILE A 48 -5.00 -13.98 9.04
C ILE A 48 -5.33 -12.65 8.39
N MET A 49 -6.34 -11.98 8.89
CA MET A 49 -6.67 -10.66 8.39
C MET A 49 -5.74 -9.60 9.01
N GLN A 50 -4.59 -9.39 8.37
CA GLN A 50 -3.53 -8.51 8.84
C GLN A 50 -3.93 -7.03 8.98
N GLN A 51 -5.04 -6.64 8.38
CA GLN A 51 -5.56 -5.26 8.32
C GLN A 51 -6.96 -5.20 8.94
N TRP A 52 -7.25 -6.06 9.90
CA TRP A 52 -8.60 -6.24 10.45
C TRP A 52 -9.23 -4.94 11.00
N LEU A 53 -8.43 -4.13 11.71
CA LEU A 53 -8.92 -2.87 12.27
C LEU A 53 -9.18 -1.84 11.16
N PHE A 54 -8.39 -1.87 10.08
CA PHE A 54 -8.59 -1.01 8.92
C PHE A 54 -9.83 -1.44 8.13
N ALA A 55 -10.09 -2.74 7.98
CA ALA A 55 -11.30 -3.27 7.36
C ALA A 55 -12.56 -2.88 8.17
N LEU A 56 -12.51 -3.06 9.48
CA LEU A 56 -13.60 -2.64 10.37
C LEU A 56 -13.85 -1.14 10.29
N TRP A 57 -12.77 -0.32 10.23
CA TRP A 57 -12.86 1.12 10.00
C TRP A 57 -13.55 1.45 8.67
N ASN A 58 -13.11 0.83 7.55
CA ASN A 58 -13.73 1.04 6.24
C ASN A 58 -15.22 0.67 6.24
N TRP A 59 -15.57 -0.44 6.88
CA TRP A 59 -16.98 -0.84 7.04
C TRP A 59 -17.81 0.23 7.79
N LYS A 60 -17.31 0.72 8.93
CA LYS A 60 -18.01 1.77 9.69
C LYS A 60 -18.15 3.08 8.92
N VAL A 61 -17.10 3.46 8.20
CA VAL A 61 -17.15 4.65 7.34
C VAL A 61 -18.13 4.45 6.19
N TYR A 62 -18.13 3.25 5.58
CA TYR A 62 -19.05 2.92 4.52
C TYR A 62 -20.50 2.93 4.98
N GLN A 63 -20.80 2.35 6.14
CA GLN A 63 -22.16 2.41 6.74
C GLN A 63 -22.65 3.85 6.94
N ALA A 64 -21.76 4.76 7.35
CA ALA A 64 -22.14 6.13 7.68
C ALA A 64 -22.18 7.07 6.46
N PHE A 65 -21.27 6.89 5.48
CA PHE A 65 -21.01 7.88 4.43
C PHE A 65 -20.82 7.26 3.04
N GLY A 66 -21.00 5.94 2.88
CA GLY A 66 -20.75 5.24 1.62
C GLY A 66 -19.28 5.28 1.19
N LEU A 67 -19.03 4.96 -0.08
CA LEU A 67 -17.68 4.98 -0.67
C LEU A 67 -17.05 6.38 -0.69
N TYR A 68 -17.85 7.44 -0.80
CA TYR A 68 -17.35 8.82 -0.71
C TYR A 68 -16.78 9.16 0.65
N GLY A 69 -17.28 8.55 1.72
CA GLY A 69 -16.70 8.66 3.05
C GLY A 69 -15.28 8.13 3.10
N ILE A 70 -15.02 6.98 2.48
CA ILE A 70 -13.68 6.37 2.40
C ILE A 70 -12.71 7.27 1.62
N LEU A 71 -13.15 7.85 0.49
CA LEU A 71 -12.38 8.84 -0.25
C LEU A 71 -12.05 10.06 0.62
N PHE A 72 -13.03 10.62 1.31
CA PHE A 72 -12.86 11.79 2.17
C PHE A 72 -11.81 11.52 3.27
N PHE A 73 -11.93 10.39 3.99
CA PHE A 73 -10.95 10.02 5.03
C PHE A 73 -9.58 9.71 4.45
N GLY A 74 -9.50 9.12 3.23
CA GLY A 74 -8.25 8.95 2.50
C GLY A 74 -7.56 10.30 2.25
N TYR A 75 -8.29 11.33 1.79
CA TYR A 75 -7.76 12.68 1.63
C TYR A 75 -7.33 13.31 2.95
N LEU A 76 -8.14 13.17 4.00
CA LEU A 76 -7.79 13.68 5.31
C LEU A 76 -6.47 13.09 5.81
N THR A 77 -6.26 11.79 5.62
CA THR A 77 -5.02 11.11 5.98
C THR A 77 -3.82 11.65 5.17
N LYS A 78 -4.00 11.92 3.87
CA LYS A 78 -2.97 12.55 3.01
C LYS A 78 -2.60 13.96 3.51
N ILE A 79 -3.59 14.75 3.93
CA ILE A 79 -3.35 16.07 4.53
C ILE A 79 -2.55 15.94 5.83
N VAL A 80 -2.91 15.00 6.71
CA VAL A 80 -2.19 14.73 7.95
C VAL A 80 -0.75 14.31 7.66
N LEU A 81 -0.53 13.44 6.66
CA LEU A 81 0.78 13.01 6.21
C LEU A 81 1.66 14.23 5.78
N LEU A 82 1.11 15.11 4.96
CA LEU A 82 1.83 16.32 4.51
C LEU A 82 2.13 17.27 5.66
N LEU A 83 1.23 17.44 6.62
CA LEU A 83 1.46 18.25 7.82
C LEU A 83 2.56 17.67 8.71
N LEU A 84 2.59 16.35 8.91
CA LEU A 84 3.64 15.66 9.66
C LEU A 84 4.98 15.79 8.95
N LEU A 85 5.02 15.56 7.63
CA LEU A 85 6.21 15.74 6.82
C LEU A 85 6.72 17.18 6.89
N HIS A 86 5.84 18.17 6.75
CA HIS A 86 6.21 19.59 6.88
C HIS A 86 6.85 19.89 8.24
N ARG A 87 6.29 19.37 9.32
CA ARG A 87 6.82 19.52 10.69
C ARG A 87 8.21 18.90 10.81
N LEU A 88 8.40 17.70 10.25
CA LEU A 88 9.68 17.01 10.26
C LEU A 88 10.73 17.81 9.47
N LEU A 89 10.41 18.24 8.25
CA LEU A 89 11.30 19.02 7.39
C LEU A 89 11.62 20.40 7.99
N LEU A 90 10.65 21.05 8.62
CA LEU A 90 10.86 22.31 9.31
C LEU A 90 11.84 22.15 10.49
N HIS A 91 11.72 21.06 11.25
CA HIS A 91 12.65 20.73 12.32
C HIS A 91 14.05 20.42 11.76
N ALA A 92 14.12 19.59 10.72
CA ALA A 92 15.37 19.19 10.07
C ALA A 92 16.11 20.36 9.43
N SER A 93 15.40 21.28 8.81
CA SER A 93 15.97 22.48 8.18
C SER A 93 16.36 23.60 9.16
N GLY A 94 16.33 23.35 10.48
CA GLY A 94 16.62 24.38 11.48
C GLY A 94 15.62 25.56 11.47
N GLY A 95 14.36 25.28 11.16
CA GLY A 95 13.29 26.30 11.14
C GLY A 95 13.19 27.11 9.84
N ARG A 96 13.85 26.68 8.76
CA ARG A 96 13.80 27.36 7.45
C ARG A 96 12.48 27.07 6.73
N ARG A 97 11.46 27.87 7.04
CA ARG A 97 10.08 27.71 6.53
C ARG A 97 9.98 27.61 5.00
N GLY A 98 10.79 28.38 4.25
CA GLY A 98 10.76 28.38 2.78
C GLY A 98 11.24 27.05 2.19
N LEU A 99 12.32 26.47 2.73
CA LEU A 99 12.85 25.18 2.30
C LEU A 99 11.86 24.05 2.65
N ALA A 100 11.45 23.98 3.92
CA ALA A 100 10.47 22.98 4.36
C ALA A 100 9.15 23.03 3.57
N PHE A 101 8.70 24.26 3.22
CA PHE A 101 7.52 24.43 2.39
C PHE A 101 7.73 23.92 0.96
N ALA A 102 8.85 24.28 0.31
CA ALA A 102 9.15 23.83 -1.05
C ALA A 102 9.24 22.32 -1.15
N GLU A 103 9.92 21.67 -0.20
CA GLU A 103 10.01 20.21 -0.15
C GLU A 103 8.64 19.56 0.10
N THR A 104 7.85 20.10 1.05
CA THR A 104 6.49 19.59 1.30
C THR A 104 5.59 19.75 0.07
N PHE A 105 5.72 20.85 -0.65
CA PHE A 105 4.96 21.08 -1.87
C PHE A 105 5.30 20.06 -2.95
N LEU A 106 6.59 19.78 -3.16
CA LEU A 106 7.04 18.72 -4.08
C LEU A 106 6.52 17.34 -3.64
N ALA A 107 6.58 17.03 -2.33
CA ALA A 107 6.03 15.79 -1.78
C ALA A 107 4.53 15.67 -2.03
N GLY A 108 3.81 16.78 -2.05
CA GLY A 108 2.37 16.81 -2.30
C GLY A 108 1.98 16.12 -3.61
N PHE A 109 2.78 16.25 -4.66
CA PHE A 109 2.51 15.56 -5.93
C PHE A 109 2.57 14.03 -5.78
N PHE A 110 3.54 13.49 -5.01
CA PHE A 110 3.62 12.05 -4.74
C PHE A 110 2.49 11.58 -3.84
N VAL A 111 2.19 12.35 -2.79
CA VAL A 111 1.14 11.99 -1.83
C VAL A 111 -0.24 12.01 -2.49
N LEU A 112 -0.48 12.90 -3.45
CA LEU A 112 -1.74 12.93 -4.20
C LEU A 112 -1.91 11.70 -5.11
N MET A 113 -0.81 11.10 -5.56
CA MET A 113 -0.84 9.88 -6.39
C MET A 113 -1.10 8.59 -5.58
N LEU A 114 -1.04 8.65 -4.25
CA LEU A 114 -1.34 7.49 -3.42
C LEU A 114 -2.84 7.16 -3.49
N ASP A 115 -3.17 5.88 -3.63
CA ASP A 115 -4.56 5.42 -3.62
C ASP A 115 -5.25 5.76 -2.30
N SER A 116 -6.55 6.04 -2.37
CA SER A 116 -7.38 6.22 -1.18
C SER A 116 -7.93 4.87 -0.72
N GLY A 117 -8.04 4.69 0.60
CA GLY A 117 -8.59 3.48 1.20
C GLY A 117 -7.58 2.36 1.43
N ARG A 118 -6.27 2.66 1.37
CA ARG A 118 -5.20 1.74 1.78
C ARG A 118 -4.54 2.16 3.10
N PRO A 119 -4.10 1.23 3.95
CA PRO A 119 -3.52 1.56 5.26
C PRO A 119 -2.10 2.14 5.18
N TYR A 120 -1.36 1.99 4.08
CA TYR A 120 0.03 2.43 3.99
C TYR A 120 0.22 3.95 4.19
N THR A 121 -0.79 4.78 3.89
CA THR A 121 -0.74 6.23 4.19
C THR A 121 -0.72 6.48 5.70
N LEU A 122 -1.45 5.67 6.48
CA LEU A 122 -1.41 5.71 7.96
C LEU A 122 -0.05 5.21 8.47
N THR A 123 0.48 4.12 7.91
CA THR A 123 1.84 3.65 8.19
C THR A 123 2.86 4.76 8.03
N CYS A 124 2.82 5.50 6.91
CA CYS A 124 3.68 6.66 6.70
C CYS A 124 3.51 7.72 7.80
N CYS A 125 2.29 8.02 8.21
CA CYS A 125 2.04 8.96 9.30
C CYS A 125 2.71 8.48 10.60
N PHE A 126 2.61 7.19 10.95
CA PHE A 126 3.22 6.63 12.16
C PHE A 126 4.74 6.66 12.11
N LEU A 127 5.34 6.32 10.97
CA LEU A 127 6.79 6.42 10.79
C LEU A 127 7.30 7.87 10.83
N LEU A 128 6.53 8.83 10.29
CA LEU A 128 6.87 10.25 10.42
C LEU A 128 6.73 10.75 11.86
N ILE A 129 5.76 10.28 12.63
CA ILE A 129 5.62 10.59 14.06
C ILE A 129 6.82 10.03 14.82
N GLU A 130 7.22 8.78 14.56
CA GLU A 130 8.41 8.17 15.13
C GLU A 130 9.67 8.99 14.81
N LEU A 131 9.93 9.28 13.52
CA LEU A 131 11.09 10.07 13.10
C LEU A 131 11.09 11.46 13.74
N LEU A 132 9.95 12.14 13.76
CA LEU A 132 9.82 13.46 14.37
C LEU A 132 10.10 13.40 15.86
N PHE A 133 9.63 12.37 16.56
CA PHE A 133 9.90 12.17 17.97
C PHE A 133 11.39 11.90 18.22
N LEU A 134 12.02 11.00 17.46
CA LEU A 134 13.45 10.67 17.59
C LEU A 134 14.34 11.89 17.31
N GLN A 135 14.02 12.68 16.29
CA GLN A 135 14.74 13.93 16.00
C GLN A 135 14.57 14.97 17.12
N GLN A 136 13.37 15.08 17.70
CA GLN A 136 13.15 15.97 18.84
C GLN A 136 13.83 15.47 20.10
N LEU A 137 13.89 14.16 20.32
CA LEU A 137 14.54 13.55 21.47
C LEU A 137 16.06 13.80 21.45
N ARG A 138 16.70 13.77 20.27
CA ARG A 138 18.10 14.15 20.09
C ARG A 138 18.38 15.59 20.56
N ALA A 139 17.46 16.52 20.27
CA ALA A 139 17.58 17.91 20.67
C ALA A 139 17.18 18.17 22.14
N ARG A 140 16.33 17.30 22.70
CA ARG A 140 15.73 17.46 24.05
C ARG A 140 15.61 16.12 24.76
N PRO A 141 16.70 15.62 25.37
CA PRO A 141 16.74 14.29 26.02
C PRO A 141 15.73 14.10 27.16
N GLU A 142 15.27 15.16 27.78
CA GLU A 142 14.26 15.14 28.83
C GLU A 142 12.90 14.59 28.34
N ARG A 143 12.66 14.61 27.04
CA ARG A 143 11.43 14.10 26.43
C ARG A 143 11.35 12.57 26.37
N ARG A 144 12.41 11.83 26.76
CA ARG A 144 12.43 10.36 26.71
C ARG A 144 11.21 9.68 27.33
N ARG A 145 10.63 10.28 28.40
CA ARG A 145 9.44 9.74 29.07
C ARG A 145 8.22 9.60 28.15
N TYR A 146 8.08 10.46 27.15
CA TYR A 146 6.94 10.40 26.21
C TYR A 146 7.06 9.20 25.25
N GLY A 147 8.28 8.72 24.99
CA GLY A 147 8.50 7.52 24.17
C GLY A 147 7.93 6.25 24.82
N TYR A 148 7.86 6.19 26.17
CA TYR A 148 7.26 5.05 26.87
C TYR A 148 5.74 4.91 26.65
N VAL A 149 5.09 5.95 26.15
CA VAL A 149 3.67 5.92 25.77
C VAL A 149 3.53 5.88 24.24
N LEU A 150 4.36 6.64 23.53
CA LEU A 150 4.28 6.78 22.08
C LEU A 150 4.52 5.44 21.37
N PHE A 151 5.64 4.74 21.70
CA PHE A 151 6.01 3.50 21.00
C PHE A 151 5.01 2.35 21.22
N PRO A 152 4.49 2.10 22.42
CA PRO A 152 3.35 1.21 22.63
C PRO A 152 2.15 1.54 21.78
N LEU A 153 1.76 2.82 21.78
CA LEU A 153 0.58 3.27 20.99
C LEU A 153 0.80 3.04 19.49
N LEU A 154 1.94 3.44 18.95
CA LEU A 154 2.27 3.22 17.53
C LEU A 154 2.28 1.72 17.21
N SER A 155 2.84 0.89 18.08
CA SER A 155 2.91 -0.55 17.89
C SER A 155 1.52 -1.19 17.84
N VAL A 156 0.64 -0.88 18.81
CA VAL A 156 -0.73 -1.40 18.84
C VAL A 156 -1.52 -0.95 17.62
N LEU A 157 -1.38 0.31 17.22
CA LEU A 157 -2.09 0.82 16.05
C LEU A 157 -1.58 0.15 14.77
N GLU A 158 -0.26 0.11 14.55
CA GLU A 158 0.31 -0.41 13.32
C GLU A 158 0.08 -1.91 13.15
N ILE A 159 0.25 -2.73 14.22
CA ILE A 159 0.04 -4.18 14.13
C ILE A 159 -1.41 -4.55 13.79
N ASN A 160 -2.38 -3.73 14.19
CA ASN A 160 -3.80 -4.00 13.95
C ASN A 160 -4.34 -3.31 12.67
N LEU A 161 -3.72 -2.21 12.24
CA LEU A 161 -4.10 -1.51 11.00
C LEU A 161 -3.35 -2.04 9.77
N HIS A 162 -2.06 -2.43 9.92
CA HIS A 162 -1.20 -2.85 8.82
C HIS A 162 -0.04 -3.74 9.31
N ALA A 163 -0.34 -4.96 9.76
CA ALA A 163 0.64 -5.83 10.39
C ALA A 163 1.88 -6.12 9.53
N ALA A 164 1.73 -6.22 8.21
CA ALA A 164 2.86 -6.43 7.30
C ALA A 164 3.93 -5.32 7.42
N MET A 165 3.54 -4.11 7.81
CA MET A 165 4.43 -2.95 7.93
C MET A 165 4.86 -2.65 9.36
N TRP A 166 4.29 -3.33 10.36
CA TRP A 166 4.67 -3.16 11.75
C TRP A 166 6.20 -3.30 12.02
N PRO A 167 6.96 -4.23 11.36
CA PRO A 167 8.39 -4.32 11.57
C PRO A 167 9.16 -3.04 11.22
N MET A 168 8.57 -2.15 10.41
CA MET A 168 9.21 -0.88 10.02
C MET A 168 9.44 0.05 11.22
N LEU A 169 8.62 -0.02 12.26
CA LEU A 169 8.87 0.70 13.51
C LEU A 169 10.22 0.29 14.15
N LEU A 170 10.57 -0.99 14.10
CA LEU A 170 11.86 -1.48 14.57
C LEU A 170 12.99 -1.12 13.60
N VAL A 171 12.76 -1.24 12.30
CA VAL A 171 13.72 -0.91 11.24
C VAL A 171 14.11 0.58 11.30
N PHE A 172 13.18 1.48 11.61
CA PHE A 172 13.46 2.91 11.73
C PHE A 172 14.23 3.27 13.01
N LEU A 173 14.19 2.43 14.05
CA LEU A 173 15.03 2.57 15.24
C LEU A 173 16.48 2.09 15.00
N LEU A 174 16.72 1.10 14.14
CA LEU A 174 18.04 0.47 13.94
C LEU A 174 19.16 1.48 13.64
N PRO A 175 18.99 2.49 12.76
CA PRO A 175 20.04 3.46 12.50
C PRO A 175 20.51 4.25 13.72
N TYR A 176 19.61 4.50 14.66
CA TYR A 176 19.93 5.17 15.92
C TYR A 176 20.68 4.24 16.88
N PHE A 177 20.41 2.93 16.85
CA PHE A 177 21.24 1.94 17.55
C PHE A 177 22.65 1.90 16.99
N PHE A 178 22.79 1.88 15.67
CA PHE A 178 24.11 1.92 15.03
C PHE A 178 24.88 3.20 15.39
N GLU A 179 24.22 4.34 15.42
CA GLU A 179 24.85 5.59 15.87
C GLU A 179 25.31 5.48 17.35
N SER A 180 24.47 4.95 18.22
CA SER A 180 24.77 4.82 19.63
C SER A 180 25.95 3.89 19.92
N THR A 181 26.15 2.85 19.12
CA THR A 181 27.21 1.85 19.29
C THR A 181 28.48 2.22 18.51
N LEU A 182 28.34 2.50 17.21
CA LEU A 182 29.47 2.78 16.31
C LEU A 182 29.99 4.21 16.47
N GLY A 183 29.16 5.16 16.88
CA GLY A 183 29.56 6.55 17.09
C GLY A 183 30.64 6.75 18.13
N GLN A 184 30.90 5.75 19.00
CA GLN A 184 32.00 5.74 19.96
C GLN A 184 33.35 5.34 19.35
N LEU A 185 33.36 4.70 18.17
CA LEU A 185 34.57 4.31 17.48
C LEU A 185 35.22 5.53 16.82
N THR A 186 36.54 5.69 16.95
CA THR A 186 37.29 6.86 16.44
C THR A 186 37.09 7.13 14.96
N PHE A 187 37.00 6.07 14.15
CA PHE A 187 36.73 6.19 12.72
C PHE A 187 35.37 6.86 12.44
N PHE A 188 34.31 6.43 13.12
CA PHE A 188 32.95 6.97 12.94
C PHE A 188 32.80 8.35 13.56
N SER A 189 33.31 8.56 14.78
CA SER A 189 33.23 9.87 15.46
C SER A 189 33.97 11.00 14.72
N SER A 190 35.00 10.66 13.91
CA SER A 190 35.68 11.62 13.06
C SER A 190 34.89 12.01 11.79
N ARG A 191 33.99 11.13 11.32
CA ARG A 191 33.26 11.28 10.05
C ARG A 191 31.80 11.71 10.23
N PHE A 192 31.18 11.28 11.33
CA PHE A 192 29.76 11.52 11.60
C PHE A 192 29.57 12.37 12.86
N ASP A 193 28.49 13.14 12.89
CA ASP A 193 28.09 13.93 14.04
C ASP A 193 27.24 13.05 14.98
N SER A 194 27.86 12.50 16.00
CA SER A 194 27.23 11.69 17.04
C SER A 194 27.05 12.42 18.37
N THR A 195 27.22 13.75 18.39
CA THR A 195 27.13 14.55 19.64
C THR A 195 25.78 14.43 20.34
N HIS A 196 24.74 14.13 19.59
CA HIS A 196 23.37 13.95 20.07
C HIS A 196 22.85 12.51 19.92
N ALA A 197 23.76 11.51 19.96
CA ALA A 197 23.38 10.11 19.88
C ALA A 197 22.47 9.73 21.05
N LEU A 198 21.42 8.97 20.76
CA LEU A 198 20.48 8.50 21.76
C LEU A 198 21.09 7.33 22.55
N PRO A 199 20.86 7.23 23.88
CA PRO A 199 21.39 6.12 24.66
C PRO A 199 20.83 4.76 24.17
N CYS A 200 21.72 3.78 23.94
CA CYS A 200 21.34 2.43 23.49
C CYS A 200 20.29 1.79 24.40
N ARG A 201 20.42 1.98 25.75
CA ARG A 201 19.42 1.49 26.70
C ARG A 201 18.02 2.06 26.47
N THR A 202 17.89 3.34 26.12
CA THR A 202 16.60 3.97 25.83
C THR A 202 15.98 3.38 24.56
N LEU A 203 16.79 3.21 23.52
CA LEU A 203 16.35 2.60 22.27
C LEU A 203 15.94 1.13 22.46
N ALA A 204 16.71 0.37 23.27
CA ALA A 204 16.37 -1.02 23.60
C ALA A 204 15.03 -1.12 24.35
N VAL A 205 14.75 -0.21 25.27
CA VAL A 205 13.45 -0.16 25.95
C VAL A 205 12.33 0.14 24.95
N TYR A 206 12.52 1.10 24.04
CA TYR A 206 11.51 1.40 23.02
C TYR A 206 11.26 0.19 22.09
N ALA A 207 12.31 -0.48 21.62
CA ALA A 207 12.18 -1.69 20.82
C ALA A 207 11.45 -2.82 21.56
N GLY A 208 11.79 -3.01 22.86
CA GLY A 208 11.08 -3.97 23.73
C GLY A 208 9.59 -3.64 23.88
N LEU A 209 9.26 -2.35 24.08
CA LEU A 209 7.89 -1.89 24.17
C LEU A 209 7.13 -2.09 22.84
N ILE A 210 7.74 -1.77 21.69
CA ILE A 210 7.16 -2.04 20.38
C ILE A 210 6.81 -3.53 20.26
N PHE A 211 7.76 -4.42 20.62
CA PHE A 211 7.56 -5.86 20.50
C PHE A 211 6.47 -6.38 21.45
N VAL A 212 6.51 -5.98 22.73
CA VAL A 212 5.56 -6.46 23.75
C VAL A 212 4.13 -6.00 23.42
N PHE A 213 3.96 -4.74 23.02
CA PHE A 213 2.64 -4.20 22.74
C PHE A 213 2.07 -4.65 21.38
N ALA A 214 2.91 -5.14 20.45
CA ALA A 214 2.45 -5.80 19.25
C ALA A 214 1.68 -7.12 19.52
N LEU A 215 1.86 -7.73 20.69
CA LEU A 215 1.09 -8.91 21.11
C LEU A 215 -0.40 -8.58 21.37
N LEU A 216 -0.75 -7.31 21.51
CA LEU A 216 -2.15 -6.85 21.63
C LEU A 216 -2.83 -6.83 20.25
N ASN A 217 -3.01 -8.00 19.68
CA ASN A 217 -3.70 -8.25 18.43
C ASN A 217 -4.49 -9.59 18.50
N PRO A 218 -5.51 -9.82 17.66
CA PRO A 218 -6.37 -10.99 17.78
C PRO A 218 -5.72 -12.32 17.38
N TYR A 219 -4.58 -12.30 16.63
CA TYR A 219 -3.92 -13.51 16.13
C TYR A 219 -2.59 -13.81 16.84
N GLY A 220 -2.25 -13.05 17.88
CA GLY A 220 -1.07 -13.28 18.71
C GLY A 220 0.25 -13.24 17.92
N LEU A 221 1.09 -14.26 18.12
CA LEU A 221 2.42 -14.34 17.50
C LEU A 221 2.36 -14.51 15.97
N GLU A 222 1.32 -15.11 15.43
CA GLU A 222 1.18 -15.30 13.97
C GLU A 222 1.12 -13.95 13.25
N MET A 223 0.44 -12.95 13.82
CA MET A 223 0.37 -11.61 13.26
C MET A 223 1.75 -10.93 13.22
N LEU A 224 2.59 -11.13 14.23
CA LEU A 224 3.95 -10.57 14.27
C LEU A 224 4.82 -11.15 13.15
N GLY A 225 4.65 -12.43 12.85
CA GLY A 225 5.37 -13.12 11.78
C GLY A 225 4.90 -12.78 10.38
N TYR A 226 3.73 -12.17 10.23
CA TYR A 226 3.05 -11.98 8.94
C TYR A 226 3.92 -11.30 7.88
N GLY A 227 4.49 -10.14 8.19
CA GLY A 227 5.32 -9.38 7.25
C GLY A 227 6.57 -10.13 6.78
N ILE A 228 7.16 -10.95 7.67
CA ILE A 228 8.32 -11.78 7.36
C ILE A 228 7.89 -12.99 6.53
N SER A 229 6.80 -13.63 6.92
CA SER A 229 6.25 -14.81 6.24
C SER A 229 5.85 -14.51 4.80
N ASN A 230 5.29 -13.34 4.54
CA ASN A 230 4.86 -12.94 3.20
C ASN A 230 5.99 -12.46 2.29
N SER A 231 7.16 -12.13 2.85
CA SER A 231 8.29 -11.64 2.06
C SER A 231 8.90 -12.74 1.19
N GLY A 232 9.24 -12.38 -0.06
CA GLY A 232 9.99 -13.25 -0.98
C GLY A 232 9.18 -14.33 -1.69
N THR A 233 7.84 -14.29 -1.65
CA THR A 233 6.99 -15.23 -2.39
C THR A 233 6.98 -14.87 -3.89
N PRO A 234 7.49 -15.72 -4.79
CA PRO A 234 7.62 -15.38 -6.21
C PRO A 234 6.28 -15.10 -6.89
N SER A 235 5.25 -15.90 -6.62
CA SER A 235 3.90 -15.77 -7.22
C SER A 235 3.27 -14.40 -6.97
N LEU A 236 3.51 -13.76 -5.82
CA LEU A 236 3.04 -12.41 -5.54
C LEU A 236 3.64 -11.35 -6.46
N ARG A 237 4.88 -11.52 -6.91
CA ARG A 237 5.54 -10.55 -7.78
C ARG A 237 4.96 -10.50 -9.19
N TYR A 238 4.34 -11.58 -9.65
CA TYR A 238 3.70 -11.62 -10.97
C TYR A 238 2.37 -10.88 -10.97
N ILE A 239 1.60 -11.00 -9.90
CA ILE A 239 0.25 -10.43 -9.81
C ILE A 239 0.28 -8.98 -9.33
N SER A 240 1.12 -8.65 -8.33
CA SER A 240 1.22 -7.30 -7.82
C SER A 240 2.33 -6.52 -8.52
N MET A 241 1.96 -5.64 -9.44
CA MET A 241 2.91 -4.78 -10.17
C MET A 241 3.77 -3.93 -9.22
N GLU A 242 3.23 -3.48 -8.10
CA GLU A 242 3.94 -2.67 -7.09
C GLU A 242 4.97 -3.47 -6.28
N MET A 243 4.90 -4.81 -6.32
CA MET A 243 5.90 -5.73 -5.73
C MET A 243 7.09 -6.00 -6.65
N GLN A 244 7.00 -5.58 -7.91
CA GLN A 244 8.08 -5.76 -8.87
C GLN A 244 9.27 -4.85 -8.57
N PRO A 245 10.50 -5.27 -8.95
CA PRO A 245 11.69 -4.44 -8.83
C PRO A 245 11.53 -3.12 -9.60
N LEU A 246 12.10 -2.06 -9.03
CA LEU A 246 12.08 -0.74 -9.65
C LEU A 246 12.68 -0.73 -11.07
N ALA A 247 13.61 -1.64 -11.35
CA ALA A 247 14.21 -1.82 -12.68
C ALA A 247 13.19 -2.14 -13.78
N VAL A 248 12.11 -2.82 -13.42
CA VAL A 248 11.02 -3.19 -14.35
C VAL A 248 10.03 -2.02 -14.49
N ARG A 249 9.67 -1.38 -13.38
CA ARG A 249 8.60 -0.39 -13.32
C ARG A 249 9.02 1.03 -13.69
N ALA A 250 10.19 1.44 -13.22
CA ALA A 250 10.70 2.78 -13.43
C ALA A 250 12.24 2.76 -13.61
N PRO A 251 12.76 2.22 -14.74
CA PRO A 251 14.19 1.99 -14.94
C PRO A 251 15.04 3.25 -14.81
N PHE A 252 14.48 4.43 -15.10
CA PHE A 252 15.19 5.70 -14.89
C PHE A 252 15.49 5.99 -13.42
N LEU A 253 14.64 5.54 -12.48
CA LEU A 253 14.88 5.71 -11.04
C LEU A 253 16.01 4.83 -10.53
N VAL A 254 16.26 3.68 -11.20
CA VAL A 254 17.40 2.80 -10.87
C VAL A 254 18.74 3.53 -11.06
N VAL A 255 18.80 4.47 -11.98
CA VAL A 255 19.98 5.31 -12.19
C VAL A 255 19.97 6.54 -11.29
N LEU A 256 18.82 7.20 -11.15
CA LEU A 256 18.70 8.44 -10.39
C LEU A 256 18.90 8.24 -8.88
N ILE A 257 18.35 7.16 -8.29
CA ILE A 257 18.48 6.90 -6.85
C ILE A 257 19.95 6.69 -6.44
N PRO A 258 20.75 5.80 -7.08
CA PRO A 258 22.17 5.68 -6.78
C PRO A 258 22.96 6.96 -7.03
N LEU A 259 22.75 7.66 -8.15
CA LEU A 259 23.42 8.94 -8.43
C LEU A 259 23.14 9.99 -7.35
N PHE A 260 21.88 10.12 -6.97
CA PHE A 260 21.51 11.04 -5.89
C PHE A 260 22.11 10.60 -4.55
N THR A 261 22.12 9.30 -4.27
CA THR A 261 22.73 8.73 -3.06
C THR A 261 24.23 9.02 -3.00
N VAL A 262 24.95 8.79 -4.11
CA VAL A 262 26.40 9.12 -4.22
C VAL A 262 26.64 10.62 -4.01
N TYR A 263 25.80 11.47 -4.65
CA TYR A 263 25.86 12.92 -4.44
C TYR A 263 25.68 13.29 -2.98
N MET A 264 24.68 12.71 -2.29
CA MET A 264 24.42 12.96 -0.88
C MET A 264 25.59 12.49 0.01
N ILE A 265 26.14 11.29 -0.25
CA ILE A 265 27.31 10.77 0.46
C ILE A 265 28.52 11.70 0.28
N TRP A 266 28.78 12.13 -0.96
CA TRP A 266 29.86 13.06 -1.25
C TRP A 266 29.72 14.39 -0.49
N LYS A 267 28.51 14.92 -0.40
CA LYS A 267 28.21 16.12 0.39
C LYS A 267 28.38 15.84 1.88
N TRP A 268 27.94 14.71 2.38
CA TRP A 268 28.09 14.32 3.79
C TRP A 268 29.54 14.15 4.22
N LEU A 269 30.40 13.66 3.36
CA LEU A 269 31.84 13.59 3.66
C LEU A 269 32.48 14.96 3.92
N ARG A 270 31.87 16.04 3.39
CA ARG A 270 32.32 17.42 3.64
C ARG A 270 31.80 18.01 4.94
N TRP A 271 30.61 17.62 5.39
CA TRP A 271 29.86 18.36 6.42
C TRP A 271 29.68 17.63 7.76
N ARG A 272 30.16 16.43 7.96
CA ARG A 272 29.88 15.58 9.14
C ARG A 272 28.38 15.45 9.38
N PHE A 273 27.77 14.43 8.85
CA PHE A 273 26.33 14.17 8.94
C PHE A 273 25.98 13.19 10.05
N GLU A 274 24.69 13.19 10.42
CA GLU A 274 24.09 12.22 11.31
C GLU A 274 24.03 10.84 10.64
N LEU A 275 24.68 9.86 11.24
CA LEU A 275 24.70 8.48 10.74
C LEU A 275 23.29 7.88 10.53
N PRO A 276 22.28 8.12 11.41
CA PRO A 276 20.93 7.59 11.22
C PRO A 276 20.28 8.04 9.91
N LEU A 277 20.47 9.27 9.48
CA LEU A 277 19.86 9.76 8.24
C LEU A 277 20.46 9.10 7.00
N LEU A 278 21.76 8.85 7.01
CA LEU A 278 22.43 8.11 5.94
C LEU A 278 21.89 6.69 5.86
N LEU A 279 21.83 5.99 6.99
CA LEU A 279 21.38 4.60 7.04
C LEU A 279 19.90 4.46 6.68
N LEU A 280 19.04 5.40 7.11
CA LEU A 280 17.63 5.42 6.70
C LEU A 280 17.51 5.59 5.19
N MET A 281 18.21 6.56 4.60
CA MET A 281 18.18 6.80 3.17
C MET A 281 18.69 5.59 2.38
N LEU A 282 19.82 4.99 2.80
CA LEU A 282 20.38 3.81 2.14
C LEU A 282 19.47 2.59 2.29
N GLY A 283 18.99 2.30 3.51
CA GLY A 283 18.16 1.14 3.78
C GLY A 283 16.82 1.20 3.03
N THR A 284 16.12 2.32 3.12
CA THR A 284 14.85 2.51 2.40
C THR A 284 15.05 2.61 0.87
N GLY A 285 16.20 3.13 0.42
CA GLY A 285 16.59 3.15 -0.99
C GLY A 285 16.81 1.73 -1.53
N CYS A 286 17.51 0.87 -0.79
CA CYS A 286 17.66 -0.54 -1.15
C CYS A 286 16.29 -1.25 -1.20
N MET A 287 15.40 -0.99 -0.23
CA MET A 287 14.05 -1.54 -0.25
C MET A 287 13.26 -1.08 -1.49
N ALA A 288 13.38 0.20 -1.88
CA ALA A 288 12.74 0.73 -3.07
C ALA A 288 13.27 0.09 -4.36
N MET A 289 14.56 -0.26 -4.43
CA MET A 289 15.13 -0.97 -5.57
C MET A 289 14.57 -2.39 -5.70
N ILE A 290 14.25 -3.05 -4.60
CA ILE A 290 13.72 -4.43 -4.56
C ILE A 290 12.22 -4.45 -4.90
N ALA A 291 11.45 -3.46 -4.43
CA ALA A 291 10.02 -3.36 -4.65
C ALA A 291 9.60 -1.89 -4.78
N GLU A 292 8.97 -1.54 -5.91
CA GLU A 292 8.53 -0.17 -6.22
C GLU A 292 7.71 0.44 -5.08
N ARG A 293 6.83 -0.33 -4.47
CA ARG A 293 5.98 0.13 -3.37
C ARG A 293 6.77 0.70 -2.18
N SER A 294 8.05 0.34 -2.00
CA SER A 294 8.89 0.87 -0.91
C SER A 294 9.34 2.31 -1.14
N LEU A 295 9.04 2.90 -2.32
CA LEU A 295 9.30 4.32 -2.58
C LEU A 295 8.63 5.23 -1.55
N PHE A 296 7.46 4.84 -1.02
CA PHE A 296 6.77 5.65 0.01
C PHE A 296 7.55 5.73 1.34
N LEU A 297 8.43 4.76 1.62
CA LEU A 297 9.35 4.80 2.76
C LEU A 297 10.60 5.63 2.44
N PHE A 298 11.09 5.52 1.21
CA PHE A 298 12.30 6.18 0.76
C PHE A 298 12.13 7.70 0.66
N PHE A 299 11.03 8.18 0.08
CA PHE A 299 10.80 9.61 -0.12
C PHE A 299 10.92 10.47 1.14
N PRO A 300 10.24 10.16 2.26
CA PRO A 300 10.40 10.95 3.49
C PRO A 300 11.83 10.96 4.02
N CYS A 301 12.56 9.85 3.91
CA CYS A 301 13.94 9.74 4.37
C CYS A 301 14.89 10.59 3.51
N VAL A 302 14.72 10.58 2.20
CA VAL A 302 15.47 11.43 1.27
C VAL A 302 15.19 12.90 1.50
N MET A 303 13.93 13.29 1.65
CA MET A 303 13.55 14.67 1.94
C MET A 303 14.13 15.15 3.27
N LEU A 304 14.07 14.31 4.30
CA LEU A 304 14.68 14.62 5.58
C LEU A 304 16.20 14.86 5.46
N ALA A 305 16.89 13.99 4.72
CA ALA A 305 18.32 14.14 4.44
C ALA A 305 18.63 15.42 3.64
N PHE A 306 17.79 15.73 2.64
CA PHE A 306 17.93 16.92 1.81
C PHE A 306 17.66 18.21 2.60
N ALA A 307 16.65 18.24 3.47
CA ALA A 307 16.36 19.36 4.37
C ALA A 307 17.57 19.69 5.27
N ARG A 308 18.21 18.64 5.80
CA ARG A 308 19.46 18.81 6.59
C ARG A 308 20.61 19.38 5.77
N LEU A 309 20.81 18.89 4.55
CA LEU A 309 21.85 19.36 3.65
C LEU A 309 21.57 20.80 3.20
N GLY A 310 20.38 21.06 2.72
CA GLY A 310 19.97 22.39 2.22
C GLY A 310 20.06 23.48 3.27
N CYS A 311 19.91 23.11 4.55
CA CYS A 311 20.14 24.02 5.67
C CYS A 311 21.58 24.54 5.72
N ARG A 312 22.56 23.78 5.27
CA ARG A 312 23.98 24.16 5.32
C ARG A 312 24.49 24.78 4.02
N GLU A 313 24.01 24.32 2.88
CA GLU A 313 24.55 24.71 1.57
C GLU A 313 23.82 25.88 0.89
N PHE A 314 22.52 26.03 1.12
CA PHE A 314 21.74 27.06 0.48
C PHE A 314 21.35 28.16 1.48
N PRO A 315 22.15 29.24 1.62
CA PRO A 315 21.79 30.38 2.45
C PRO A 315 20.67 31.19 1.74
N PHE A 316 19.49 30.59 1.52
CA PHE A 316 18.36 31.35 0.99
C PHE A 316 17.91 32.38 2.04
N SER A 317 18.43 33.60 1.90
CA SER A 317 17.91 34.75 2.61
C SER A 317 16.80 35.42 1.77
N CYS A 318 15.60 34.83 1.81
CA CYS A 318 14.45 35.52 1.23
C CYS A 318 13.99 36.64 2.18
N SER A 319 13.65 37.79 1.63
CA SER A 319 13.00 38.85 2.42
C SER A 319 11.67 38.37 3.01
N PRO A 320 11.19 38.93 4.12
CA PRO A 320 9.90 38.57 4.71
C PRO A 320 8.73 38.66 3.72
N ARG A 321 8.77 39.65 2.79
CA ARG A 321 7.77 39.81 1.71
C ARG A 321 7.81 38.65 0.70
N GLN A 322 9.00 38.22 0.28
CA GLN A 322 9.16 37.08 -0.63
C GLN A 322 8.70 35.76 0.02
N LYS A 323 9.05 35.54 1.30
CA LYS A 323 8.60 34.39 2.05
C LYS A 323 7.06 34.30 2.13
N ARG A 324 6.40 35.44 2.42
CA ARG A 324 4.95 35.54 2.44
C ARG A 324 4.32 35.27 1.07
N ARG A 325 4.90 35.85 0.00
CA ARG A 325 4.45 35.59 -1.38
C ARG A 325 4.59 34.12 -1.76
N MET A 326 5.74 33.50 -1.52
CA MET A 326 5.94 32.07 -1.81
C MET A 326 4.95 31.20 -1.03
N LEU A 327 4.73 31.50 0.24
CA LEU A 327 3.75 30.78 1.06
C LEU A 327 2.33 30.94 0.50
N CYS A 328 1.91 32.16 0.17
CA CYS A 328 0.58 32.42 -0.41
C CYS A 328 0.41 31.73 -1.77
N VAL A 329 1.38 31.85 -2.67
CA VAL A 329 1.30 31.22 -4.00
C VAL A 329 1.28 29.71 -3.89
N GLY A 330 2.16 29.14 -3.07
CA GLY A 330 2.22 27.68 -2.91
C GLY A 330 0.98 27.09 -2.22
N THR A 331 0.47 27.74 -1.15
CA THR A 331 -0.78 27.32 -0.51
C THR A 331 -1.96 27.47 -1.46
N SER A 332 -2.04 28.57 -2.23
CA SER A 332 -3.11 28.74 -3.24
C SER A 332 -3.00 27.69 -4.34
N ALA A 333 -1.81 27.40 -4.85
CA ALA A 333 -1.60 26.38 -5.87
C ALA A 333 -1.98 24.97 -5.33
N MET A 334 -1.58 24.63 -4.10
CA MET A 334 -1.94 23.35 -3.48
C MET A 334 -3.45 23.26 -3.21
N SER A 335 -4.07 24.37 -2.74
CA SER A 335 -5.53 24.41 -2.53
C SER A 335 -6.29 24.28 -3.85
N LEU A 336 -5.80 24.90 -4.92
CA LEU A 336 -6.38 24.78 -6.26
C LEU A 336 -6.22 23.36 -6.81
N LEU A 337 -5.05 22.74 -6.61
CA LEU A 337 -4.83 21.34 -6.98
C LEU A 337 -5.78 20.40 -6.20
N LEU A 338 -5.91 20.57 -4.90
CA LEU A 338 -6.83 19.80 -4.07
C LEU A 338 -8.28 20.02 -4.48
N LEU A 339 -8.66 21.27 -4.78
CA LEU A 339 -10.01 21.61 -5.25
C LEU A 339 -10.27 21.06 -6.65
N ALA A 340 -9.34 21.20 -7.58
CA ALA A 340 -9.44 20.62 -8.91
C ALA A 340 -9.56 19.09 -8.83
N ASN A 341 -8.75 18.50 -7.97
CA ASN A 341 -8.87 17.09 -7.64
C ASN A 341 -10.30 16.76 -7.15
N PHE A 342 -10.84 17.46 -6.20
CA PHE A 342 -12.19 17.24 -5.67
C PHE A 342 -13.30 17.45 -6.72
N ILE A 343 -13.17 18.46 -7.59
CA ILE A 343 -14.14 18.75 -8.67
C ILE A 343 -14.08 17.70 -9.77
N LEU A 344 -12.88 17.15 -10.04
CA LEU A 344 -12.65 16.12 -11.06
C LEU A 344 -12.91 14.69 -10.53
N LEU A 345 -13.35 14.55 -9.28
CA LEU A 345 -13.77 13.25 -8.73
C LEU A 345 -14.75 12.59 -9.69
N PRO A 346 -14.52 11.33 -10.10
CA PRO A 346 -15.48 10.61 -10.93
C PRO A 346 -16.83 10.58 -10.22
N LYS A 347 -17.89 10.81 -10.97
CA LYS A 347 -19.26 10.76 -10.42
C LYS A 347 -19.61 9.37 -9.90
N ASN A 348 -19.01 8.35 -10.49
CA ASN A 348 -19.15 6.96 -10.08
C ASN A 348 -17.81 6.48 -9.47
N VAL A 349 -17.86 6.04 -8.23
CA VAL A 349 -16.70 5.49 -7.53
C VAL A 349 -16.39 4.07 -8.03
N ILE A 350 -17.44 3.33 -8.44
CA ILE A 350 -17.33 2.02 -9.07
C ILE A 350 -17.29 2.24 -10.58
N PRO A 351 -16.35 1.62 -11.31
CA PRO A 351 -16.34 1.66 -12.78
C PRO A 351 -17.67 1.21 -13.37
N ALA A 352 -18.18 1.98 -14.34
CA ALA A 352 -19.50 1.71 -14.91
C ALA A 352 -19.55 0.35 -15.63
N GLU A 353 -18.43 -0.03 -16.26
CA GLU A 353 -18.27 -1.31 -16.94
C GLU A 353 -18.34 -2.51 -15.99
N TRP A 354 -17.85 -2.36 -14.74
CA TRP A 354 -17.97 -3.44 -13.74
C TRP A 354 -19.41 -3.61 -13.26
N SER A 355 -20.10 -2.49 -13.02
CA SER A 355 -21.51 -2.53 -12.63
C SER A 355 -22.39 -3.10 -13.73
N ALA A 356 -22.13 -2.74 -15.00
CA ALA A 356 -22.89 -3.25 -16.15
C ALA A 356 -22.61 -4.74 -16.39
N GLY A 357 -21.35 -5.19 -16.27
CA GLY A 357 -21.01 -6.61 -16.36
C GLY A 357 -21.67 -7.45 -15.26
N LEU A 358 -21.68 -6.97 -14.01
CA LEU A 358 -22.41 -7.62 -12.92
C LEU A 358 -23.93 -7.65 -13.20
N GLN A 359 -24.48 -6.58 -13.72
CA GLN A 359 -25.89 -6.54 -14.08
C GLN A 359 -26.24 -7.60 -15.15
N ALA A 360 -25.39 -7.76 -16.17
CA ALA A 360 -25.57 -8.80 -17.19
C ALA A 360 -25.53 -10.22 -16.58
N MET A 361 -24.63 -10.49 -15.62
CA MET A 361 -24.61 -11.77 -14.90
C MET A 361 -25.91 -12.01 -14.10
N ARG A 362 -26.40 -10.98 -13.41
CA ARG A 362 -27.66 -11.07 -12.64
C ARG A 362 -28.87 -11.34 -13.54
N GLU A 363 -29.00 -10.62 -14.64
CA GLU A 363 -30.08 -10.77 -15.60
C GLU A 363 -30.09 -12.17 -16.22
N ASP A 364 -28.92 -12.70 -16.58
CA ASP A 364 -28.80 -14.07 -17.12
C ASP A 364 -29.12 -15.13 -16.05
N ALA A 365 -28.62 -14.99 -14.82
CA ALA A 365 -28.89 -15.90 -13.71
C ALA A 365 -30.39 -15.93 -13.38
N ASP A 366 -31.03 -14.76 -13.29
CA ASP A 366 -32.47 -14.61 -13.06
C ASP A 366 -33.31 -15.25 -14.17
N ALA A 367 -32.91 -15.04 -15.46
CA ALA A 367 -33.57 -15.66 -16.60
C ALA A 367 -33.50 -17.19 -16.58
N GLN A 368 -32.47 -17.74 -15.94
CA GLN A 368 -32.27 -19.17 -15.76
C GLN A 368 -32.82 -19.71 -14.43
N GLY A 369 -33.37 -18.82 -13.57
CA GLY A 369 -33.96 -19.18 -12.28
C GLY A 369 -32.96 -19.71 -11.25
N ARG A 370 -31.73 -19.15 -11.21
CA ARG A 370 -30.61 -19.60 -10.35
C ARG A 370 -29.73 -18.47 -9.85
N ASP A 371 -28.89 -18.77 -8.87
CA ASP A 371 -27.89 -17.86 -8.35
C ASP A 371 -26.68 -17.75 -9.30
N ILE A 372 -25.90 -16.65 -9.19
CA ILE A 372 -24.69 -16.43 -10.00
C ILE A 372 -23.67 -17.56 -9.78
N GLY A 373 -23.52 -18.07 -8.55
CA GLY A 373 -22.55 -19.12 -8.23
C GLY A 373 -21.09 -18.64 -8.30
N ASP A 374 -20.18 -19.57 -8.58
CA ASP A 374 -18.74 -19.32 -8.59
C ASP A 374 -18.30 -18.56 -9.85
N VAL A 375 -17.47 -17.53 -9.66
CA VAL A 375 -17.02 -16.66 -10.77
C VAL A 375 -15.50 -16.65 -10.85
N TYR A 376 -14.98 -16.83 -12.07
CA TYR A 376 -13.62 -16.45 -12.39
C TYR A 376 -13.57 -14.96 -12.74
N ALA A 377 -12.72 -14.21 -12.09
CA ALA A 377 -12.53 -12.80 -12.41
C ALA A 377 -11.07 -12.39 -12.22
N VAL A 378 -10.61 -11.41 -13.01
CA VAL A 378 -9.32 -10.76 -12.78
C VAL A 378 -9.32 -10.04 -11.41
N MET A 379 -8.17 -9.90 -10.78
CA MET A 379 -7.99 -9.55 -9.37
C MET A 379 -8.80 -8.32 -8.90
N ASP A 380 -8.82 -7.25 -9.65
CA ASP A 380 -9.51 -6.00 -9.28
C ASP A 380 -11.04 -6.13 -9.41
N ILE A 381 -11.53 -6.79 -10.47
CA ILE A 381 -12.94 -7.12 -10.65
C ILE A 381 -13.35 -8.16 -9.59
N GLY A 382 -12.50 -9.16 -9.31
CA GLY A 382 -12.74 -10.12 -8.24
C GLY A 382 -12.93 -9.44 -6.89
N SER A 383 -12.14 -8.42 -6.57
CA SER A 383 -12.33 -7.61 -5.36
C SER A 383 -13.69 -6.91 -5.34
N TYR A 384 -14.13 -6.37 -6.48
CA TYR A 384 -15.46 -5.77 -6.59
C TYR A 384 -16.58 -6.80 -6.41
N LEU A 385 -16.43 -7.99 -6.98
CA LEU A 385 -17.41 -9.06 -6.81
C LEU A 385 -17.48 -9.57 -5.36
N THR A 386 -16.35 -9.54 -4.61
CA THR A 386 -16.41 -9.84 -3.17
C THR A 386 -17.20 -8.80 -2.38
N PHE A 387 -17.19 -7.53 -2.78
CA PHE A 387 -18.05 -6.50 -2.20
C PHE A 387 -19.54 -6.81 -2.40
N GLU A 388 -19.88 -7.42 -3.53
CA GLU A 388 -21.23 -7.91 -3.86
C GLU A 388 -21.50 -9.33 -3.30
N GLN A 389 -20.58 -9.87 -2.47
CA GLN A 389 -20.66 -11.17 -1.81
C GLN A 389 -20.72 -12.38 -2.77
N ILE A 390 -20.16 -12.23 -3.96
CA ILE A 390 -20.05 -13.30 -4.95
C ILE A 390 -18.71 -14.02 -4.76
N PRO A 391 -18.70 -15.37 -4.65
CA PRO A 391 -17.47 -16.15 -4.55
C PRO A 391 -16.63 -16.04 -5.83
N VAL A 392 -15.34 -15.71 -5.68
CA VAL A 392 -14.42 -15.53 -6.81
C VAL A 392 -13.17 -16.38 -6.67
N TYR A 393 -12.51 -16.65 -7.81
CA TYR A 393 -11.27 -17.42 -7.85
C TYR A 393 -10.16 -16.76 -7.02
N HIS A 394 -9.93 -15.46 -7.21
CA HIS A 394 -8.99 -14.67 -6.39
C HIS A 394 -9.38 -13.18 -6.39
N TYR A 395 -8.85 -12.44 -5.42
CA TYR A 395 -9.06 -11.00 -5.28
C TYR A 395 -7.82 -10.32 -4.66
N SER A 396 -7.85 -9.02 -4.41
CA SER A 396 -6.67 -8.21 -4.06
C SER A 396 -5.99 -8.57 -2.73
N CYS A 397 -6.58 -9.43 -1.89
CA CYS A 397 -5.87 -10.07 -0.78
C CYS A 397 -4.93 -11.19 -1.27
N SER A 398 -4.07 -10.86 -2.24
CA SER A 398 -3.29 -11.82 -3.02
C SER A 398 -2.43 -12.76 -2.16
N GLU A 399 -1.90 -12.30 -1.03
CA GLU A 399 -1.09 -13.11 -0.12
C GLU A 399 -1.84 -14.33 0.43
N ALA A 400 -3.16 -14.23 0.63
CA ALA A 400 -3.98 -15.33 1.14
C ALA A 400 -4.08 -16.52 0.15
N PHE A 401 -3.77 -16.27 -1.11
CA PHE A 401 -3.81 -17.27 -2.18
C PHE A 401 -2.45 -17.96 -2.42
N THR A 402 -1.43 -17.67 -1.59
CA THR A 402 -0.13 -18.36 -1.64
C THR A 402 -0.09 -19.54 -0.68
N GLU A 403 0.56 -20.64 -1.07
CA GLU A 403 0.72 -21.84 -0.21
C GLU A 403 1.30 -21.48 1.17
N LYS A 404 2.27 -20.56 1.18
CA LYS A 404 2.97 -20.13 2.39
C LYS A 404 2.03 -19.52 3.43
N MET A 405 0.98 -18.83 2.99
CA MET A 405 0.01 -18.17 3.88
C MET A 405 -1.21 -19.02 4.16
N ASN A 406 -1.76 -19.67 3.13
CA ASN A 406 -2.96 -20.49 3.27
C ASN A 406 -2.69 -21.92 3.76
N ARG A 407 -1.42 -22.37 3.78
CA ARG A 407 -0.98 -23.69 4.24
C ARG A 407 -1.54 -24.86 3.44
N ARG A 408 -1.97 -24.63 2.20
CA ARG A 408 -2.57 -25.64 1.32
C ARG A 408 -1.88 -25.69 -0.04
N ARG A 409 -2.10 -24.69 -0.89
CA ARG A 409 -1.55 -24.63 -2.26
C ARG A 409 -1.37 -23.20 -2.75
N ASP A 410 -0.56 -23.02 -3.76
CA ASP A 410 -0.31 -21.72 -4.38
C ASP A 410 -1.27 -21.51 -5.57
N VAL A 411 -2.42 -20.85 -5.28
CA VAL A 411 -3.44 -20.50 -6.29
C VAL A 411 -2.88 -19.45 -7.28
N LEU A 412 -2.00 -18.56 -6.81
CA LEU A 412 -1.41 -17.53 -7.68
C LEU A 412 -0.40 -18.14 -8.67
N ALA A 413 0.34 -19.18 -8.25
CA ALA A 413 1.19 -19.92 -9.16
C ALA A 413 0.38 -20.67 -10.21
N GLU A 414 -0.77 -21.24 -9.84
CA GLU A 414 -1.71 -21.86 -10.79
C GLU A 414 -2.27 -20.82 -11.78
N TYR A 415 -2.74 -19.68 -11.27
CA TYR A 415 -3.18 -18.55 -12.12
C TYR A 415 -2.08 -18.16 -13.12
N HIS A 416 -0.85 -17.94 -12.64
CA HIS A 416 0.27 -17.58 -13.50
C HIS A 416 0.56 -18.64 -14.57
N ALA A 417 0.49 -19.93 -14.21
CA ALA A 417 0.71 -21.03 -15.16
C ALA A 417 -0.34 -21.02 -16.29
N VAL A 418 -1.58 -20.61 -16.00
CA VAL A 418 -2.64 -20.42 -17.02
C VAL A 418 -2.31 -19.22 -17.90
N GLN A 419 -1.93 -18.08 -17.31
CA GLN A 419 -1.60 -16.86 -18.07
C GLN A 419 -0.42 -17.06 -19.01
N GLU A 420 0.59 -17.83 -18.59
CA GLU A 420 1.77 -18.17 -19.40
C GLU A 420 1.55 -19.41 -20.29
N GLN A 421 0.33 -19.95 -20.38
CA GLN A 421 -0.05 -21.11 -21.16
C GLN A 421 0.74 -22.40 -20.81
N GLN A 422 1.34 -22.45 -19.60
CA GLN A 422 2.02 -23.64 -19.07
C GLN A 422 0.99 -24.68 -18.58
N LEU A 423 -0.17 -24.23 -18.11
CA LEU A 423 -1.33 -25.05 -17.79
C LEU A 423 -2.42 -24.77 -18.83
N PRO A 424 -2.86 -25.80 -19.62
CA PRO A 424 -3.93 -25.64 -20.59
C PRO A 424 -5.22 -25.15 -19.91
N TYR A 425 -5.85 -24.11 -20.45
CA TYR A 425 -7.06 -23.53 -19.81
C TYR A 425 -8.19 -24.53 -19.62
N LYS A 426 -8.38 -25.48 -20.54
CA LYS A 426 -9.41 -26.55 -20.41
C LYS A 426 -9.15 -27.46 -19.22
N GLU A 427 -7.88 -27.79 -18.93
CA GLU A 427 -7.49 -28.55 -17.75
C GLU A 427 -7.73 -27.73 -16.48
N PHE A 428 -7.38 -26.47 -16.49
CA PHE A 428 -7.65 -25.57 -15.38
C PHE A 428 -9.14 -25.44 -15.08
N LEU A 429 -9.97 -25.18 -16.11
CA LEU A 429 -11.42 -25.03 -15.92
C LEU A 429 -12.15 -26.32 -15.51
N GLN A 430 -11.54 -27.50 -15.75
CA GLN A 430 -12.08 -28.78 -15.24
C GLN A 430 -11.95 -28.93 -13.73
N ARG A 431 -11.05 -28.18 -13.08
CA ARG A 431 -10.81 -28.23 -11.64
C ARG A 431 -11.84 -27.45 -10.84
N TYR A 432 -12.55 -26.55 -11.50
CA TYR A 432 -13.48 -25.60 -10.89
C TYR A 432 -14.84 -25.65 -11.57
N ASP A 433 -15.87 -25.22 -10.84
CA ASP A 433 -17.24 -25.15 -11.37
C ASP A 433 -17.65 -23.70 -11.59
N PHE A 434 -16.84 -22.95 -12.40
CA PHE A 434 -17.14 -21.58 -12.72
C PHE A 434 -18.39 -21.46 -13.60
N HIS A 435 -19.31 -20.62 -13.16
CA HIS A 435 -20.52 -20.30 -13.89
C HIS A 435 -20.36 -19.12 -14.84
N TYR A 436 -19.59 -18.12 -14.39
CA TYR A 436 -19.31 -16.91 -15.15
C TYR A 436 -17.82 -16.59 -15.10
N PHE A 437 -17.40 -15.84 -16.15
CA PHE A 437 -16.04 -15.34 -16.32
C PHE A 437 -16.09 -13.85 -16.57
N PHE A 438 -15.43 -13.06 -15.72
CA PHE A 438 -15.34 -11.63 -15.86
C PHE A 438 -13.88 -11.24 -16.10
N VAL A 439 -13.51 -11.12 -17.38
CA VAL A 439 -12.12 -11.04 -17.85
C VAL A 439 -11.84 -9.73 -18.55
N LYS A 440 -10.56 -9.36 -18.62
CA LYS A 440 -10.03 -8.24 -19.38
C LYS A 440 -9.18 -8.74 -20.53
N ASN A 441 -8.92 -7.86 -21.53
CA ASN A 441 -8.09 -8.18 -22.69
C ASN A 441 -6.61 -8.46 -22.36
N ASP A 442 -6.14 -8.20 -21.14
CA ASP A 442 -4.81 -8.59 -20.65
C ASP A 442 -4.79 -9.97 -19.96
N ASP A 443 -5.96 -10.62 -19.81
CA ASP A 443 -6.08 -12.00 -19.31
C ASP A 443 -6.11 -12.99 -20.48
N TYR A 444 -5.31 -14.05 -20.40
CA TYR A 444 -5.28 -15.10 -21.44
C TYR A 444 -6.65 -15.73 -21.72
N LEU A 445 -7.49 -15.86 -20.70
CA LEU A 445 -8.84 -16.42 -20.87
C LEU A 445 -9.76 -15.55 -21.72
N TYR A 446 -9.47 -14.27 -21.89
CA TYR A 446 -10.25 -13.39 -22.76
C TYR A 446 -10.36 -13.92 -24.19
N ASP A 447 -9.23 -14.22 -24.81
CA ASP A 447 -9.18 -14.76 -26.18
C ASP A 447 -9.57 -16.24 -26.24
N ALA A 448 -9.19 -17.01 -25.21
CA ALA A 448 -9.46 -18.44 -25.14
C ALA A 448 -10.98 -18.72 -25.08
N LEU A 449 -11.72 -17.97 -24.28
CA LEU A 449 -13.17 -18.12 -24.12
C LEU A 449 -13.93 -17.57 -25.35
N ALA A 450 -13.45 -16.49 -25.95
CA ALA A 450 -14.05 -15.94 -27.17
C ALA A 450 -14.03 -16.93 -28.36
N SER A 451 -13.07 -17.87 -28.34
CA SER A 451 -12.89 -18.85 -29.40
C SER A 451 -13.54 -20.21 -29.10
N ASP A 452 -14.16 -20.40 -27.93
CA ASP A 452 -14.73 -21.68 -27.49
C ASP A 452 -16.28 -21.62 -27.45
N GLU A 453 -16.95 -22.43 -28.27
CA GLU A 453 -18.41 -22.48 -28.38
C GLU A 453 -19.15 -22.84 -27.08
N ASN A 454 -18.44 -23.35 -26.08
CA ASN A 454 -19.01 -23.68 -24.77
C ASN A 454 -19.21 -22.46 -23.85
N TYR A 455 -18.88 -21.26 -24.32
CA TYR A 455 -19.00 -20.03 -23.54
C TYR A 455 -19.78 -18.99 -24.33
N THR A 456 -20.86 -18.47 -23.70
CA THR A 456 -21.71 -17.45 -24.31
C THR A 456 -21.30 -16.07 -23.80
N LEU A 457 -20.98 -15.14 -24.72
CA LEU A 457 -20.72 -13.74 -24.38
C LEU A 457 -22.03 -13.07 -23.95
N LEU A 458 -22.05 -12.50 -22.74
CA LEU A 458 -23.20 -11.76 -22.18
C LEU A 458 -23.03 -10.27 -22.24
N TYR A 459 -21.79 -9.78 -22.03
CA TYR A 459 -21.48 -8.36 -21.97
C TYR A 459 -20.08 -8.11 -22.51
N GLU A 460 -19.94 -7.02 -23.25
CA GLU A 460 -18.67 -6.53 -23.74
C GLU A 460 -18.62 -5.00 -23.62
N TYR A 461 -17.49 -4.50 -23.13
CA TYR A 461 -17.18 -3.08 -23.09
C TYR A 461 -15.78 -2.88 -23.62
N ASP A 462 -15.66 -2.04 -24.66
CA ASP A 462 -14.40 -1.83 -25.37
C ASP A 462 -14.09 -0.33 -25.49
N ILE A 463 -12.84 0.04 -25.23
CA ILE A 463 -12.27 1.38 -25.45
C ILE A 463 -11.03 1.24 -26.32
N PRO A 464 -11.17 1.17 -27.64
CA PRO A 464 -10.04 0.90 -28.56
C PRO A 464 -8.89 1.91 -28.46
N GLN A 465 -9.19 3.18 -28.06
CA GLN A 465 -8.18 4.24 -27.97
C GLN A 465 -7.12 4.00 -26.91
N ILE A 466 -7.40 3.15 -25.91
CA ILE A 466 -6.48 2.83 -24.83
C ILE A 466 -6.21 1.34 -24.71
N ASP A 467 -6.65 0.55 -25.70
CA ASP A 467 -6.51 -0.92 -25.71
C ASP A 467 -7.04 -1.55 -24.41
N PHE A 468 -8.28 -1.23 -24.08
CA PHE A 468 -8.95 -1.72 -22.87
C PHE A 468 -10.29 -2.32 -23.22
N SER A 469 -10.44 -3.62 -22.93
CA SER A 469 -11.71 -4.33 -23.12
C SER A 469 -12.01 -5.20 -21.92
N VAL A 470 -13.30 -5.33 -21.60
CA VAL A 470 -13.83 -6.15 -20.51
C VAL A 470 -14.99 -6.97 -21.05
N CYS A 471 -14.96 -8.28 -20.79
CA CYS A 471 -16.02 -9.19 -21.20
C CYS A 471 -16.56 -10.02 -20.04
N VAL A 472 -17.84 -10.36 -20.14
CA VAL A 472 -18.49 -11.34 -19.29
C VAL A 472 -18.96 -12.51 -20.15
N TYR A 473 -18.49 -13.71 -19.84
CA TYR A 473 -18.92 -14.95 -20.44
C TYR A 473 -19.69 -15.82 -19.43
N ARG A 474 -20.72 -16.53 -19.92
CA ARG A 474 -21.36 -17.62 -19.19
C ARG A 474 -20.79 -18.96 -19.64
N SER A 475 -20.60 -19.90 -18.73
CA SER A 475 -20.29 -21.29 -19.04
C SER A 475 -21.55 -22.06 -19.40
N ASP A 476 -21.64 -22.58 -20.62
CA ASP A 476 -22.75 -23.41 -21.06
C ASP A 476 -22.55 -24.90 -20.64
N LEU A 477 -21.32 -25.27 -20.23
CA LEU A 477 -20.98 -26.60 -19.70
C LEU A 477 -21.63 -26.90 -18.33
N TRP A 478 -22.05 -25.87 -17.62
CA TRP A 478 -22.70 -26.01 -16.32
C TRP A 478 -24.07 -26.70 -16.40
N ASN A 479 -24.81 -26.53 -17.51
CA ASN A 479 -26.13 -27.16 -17.72
C ASN A 479 -26.05 -28.68 -17.71
N ASP A 480 -24.96 -29.30 -18.17
CA ASP A 480 -24.80 -30.74 -18.27
C ASP A 480 -24.44 -31.39 -16.94
N ARG A 481 -23.79 -30.67 -16.00
CA ARG A 481 -23.35 -31.23 -14.72
C ARG A 481 -24.44 -31.27 -13.64
N SER A 482 -25.45 -30.40 -13.73
CA SER A 482 -26.57 -30.36 -12.76
C SER A 482 -27.62 -31.44 -12.98
N VAL A 483 -27.63 -32.11 -14.15
CA VAL A 483 -28.58 -33.18 -14.51
C VAL A 483 -28.06 -34.56 -14.09
N GLY A 484 -26.80 -34.67 -13.67
CA GLY A 484 -26.11 -35.91 -13.34
C GLY A 484 -25.81 -36.16 -11.84
N LYS A 485 -26.34 -35.34 -10.93
CA LYS A 485 -26.26 -35.56 -9.46
C LYS A 485 -27.70 -35.74 -8.87
#